data_a218292c016931cbff3c2456b5149712
#
_entry.id   a218292c016931cbff3c2456b5149712
#
_cell.length_a   1.000
_cell.length_b   1.000
_cell.length_c   1.000
_cell.angle_alpha   90.00
_cell.angle_beta   90.00
_cell.angle_gamma   90.00
#
_symmetry.space_group_name_H-M   'P 1'
#
loop_
_entity.id
_entity.type
_entity.pdbx_description
1 polymer ?
#
loop_
_entity_poly.entity_id
_entity_poly.type
_entity_poly.pdbx_seq_one_letter_code
_entity_poly.pdbx_strand_id
1 'polypeptide(L)'
;AVLLSAFFLILIMRDISRSNRYRQQLEVANKRAEDLLIAREKLMLAITHDFKAPLGSIMGYTELLSRLTEDERQRFYLDNMKSSSEHLLKLVSDLLDFHRLDLNKAEVNRVTFNPSQLFDEIYVSFEPLTAAKGLALQCHVVPELNGRYISDPLRLRQIVNNLLSNAVKFTQKGEISLTASYDSSKLTIAIADTGKGMASEDRERIFQEFTRLSGAQGEEGFGLGLSIVKKLVTLLEGTIDVQSTLGKGSCFTVTLPLYPVGKSLAESESPESESSENESPYAPKQSAAIPPMKVIRVLLIDDDKIQLNLTAAMLKQHGIDAVCCEQLEQLIEQLRSSVFDVLLTDIQMPAIH
;
A
#
# COMPACT_ATOMS: atom_id res chain seq x y z
N ALA A 1 -4.32 1.43 -73.49
CA ALA A 1 -4.87 0.61 -72.35
C ALA A 1 -3.73 -0.03 -71.57
N VAL A 2 -2.82 -0.80 -72.17
CA VAL A 2 -1.76 -1.56 -71.49
C VAL A 2 -0.78 -0.66 -70.69
N LEU A 3 -0.36 0.48 -71.25
CA LEU A 3 0.53 1.44 -70.58
C LEU A 3 -0.13 2.10 -69.36
N LEU A 4 -1.43 2.36 -69.42
CA LEU A 4 -2.18 2.94 -68.27
C LEU A 4 -2.35 1.93 -67.17
N SER A 5 -2.61 0.67 -67.45
CA SER A 5 -2.72 -0.39 -66.45
C SER A 5 -1.34 -0.70 -65.77
N ALA A 6 -0.24 -0.69 -66.54
CA ALA A 6 1.09 -0.83 -65.99
C ALA A 6 1.47 0.34 -65.05
N PHE A 7 1.13 1.57 -65.40
CA PHE A 7 1.33 2.75 -64.56
C PHE A 7 0.54 2.66 -63.26
N PHE A 8 -0.73 2.26 -63.30
CA PHE A 8 -1.55 2.04 -62.12
C PHE A 8 -1.01 0.94 -61.21
N LEU A 9 -0.51 -0.17 -61.81
CA LEU A 9 0.10 -1.26 -61.08
C LEU A 9 1.34 -0.79 -60.31
N ILE A 10 2.20 0.00 -60.93
CA ILE A 10 3.41 0.57 -60.33
C ILE A 10 3.04 1.49 -59.16
N LEU A 11 2.00 2.33 -59.30
CA LEU A 11 1.53 3.20 -58.25
C LEU A 11 1.02 2.38 -57.05
N ILE A 12 0.21 1.33 -57.28
CA ILE A 12 -0.30 0.44 -56.26
C ILE A 12 0.87 -0.29 -55.54
N MET A 13 1.81 -0.86 -56.29
CA MET A 13 3.00 -1.52 -55.72
C MET A 13 3.84 -0.55 -54.88
N ARG A 14 4.01 0.68 -55.35
CA ARG A 14 4.72 1.72 -54.59
C ARG A 14 3.99 2.12 -53.30
N ASP A 15 2.67 2.21 -53.33
CA ASP A 15 1.85 2.54 -52.16
C ASP A 15 1.87 1.38 -51.13
N ILE A 16 1.72 0.13 -51.57
CA ILE A 16 1.85 -1.05 -50.77
C ILE A 16 3.25 -1.13 -50.11
N SER A 17 4.29 -0.89 -50.90
CA SER A 17 5.67 -0.91 -50.39
C SER A 17 5.91 0.19 -49.34
N ARG A 18 5.29 1.37 -49.55
CA ARG A 18 5.35 2.48 -48.60
C ARG A 18 4.57 2.16 -47.30
N SER A 19 3.37 1.62 -47.41
CA SER A 19 2.55 1.17 -46.30
C SER A 19 3.25 0.09 -45.48
N ASN A 20 3.87 -0.89 -46.13
CA ASN A 20 4.61 -1.95 -45.44
C ASN A 20 5.85 -1.40 -44.66
N ARG A 21 6.56 -0.42 -45.24
CA ARG A 21 7.68 0.24 -44.51
C ARG A 21 7.18 1.00 -43.29
N TYR A 22 6.06 1.72 -43.40
CA TYR A 22 5.48 2.42 -42.25
C TYR A 22 5.04 1.42 -41.15
N ARG A 23 4.38 0.32 -41.56
CA ARG A 23 4.00 -0.73 -40.58
C ARG A 23 5.22 -1.30 -39.86
N GLN A 24 6.28 -1.63 -40.61
CA GLN A 24 7.50 -2.17 -40.02
C GLN A 24 8.20 -1.17 -39.09
N GLN A 25 8.23 0.11 -39.45
CA GLN A 25 8.76 1.17 -38.58
C GLN A 25 7.93 1.33 -37.31
N LEU A 26 6.60 1.25 -37.43
CA LEU A 26 5.68 1.34 -36.29
C LEU A 26 5.85 0.14 -35.36
N GLU A 27 5.96 -1.08 -35.89
CA GLU A 27 6.21 -2.29 -35.09
C GLU A 27 7.54 -2.22 -34.33
N VAL A 28 8.60 -1.75 -35.00
CA VAL A 28 9.92 -1.56 -34.34
C VAL A 28 9.84 -0.48 -33.25
N ALA A 29 9.13 0.61 -33.51
CA ALA A 29 8.97 1.69 -32.53
C ALA A 29 8.13 1.23 -31.32
N ASN A 30 7.03 0.50 -31.55
CA ASN A 30 6.22 -0.08 -30.48
C ASN A 30 7.03 -1.06 -29.62
N LYS A 31 7.75 -1.98 -30.26
CA LYS A 31 8.57 -2.93 -29.54
C LYS A 31 9.64 -2.24 -28.68
N ARG A 32 10.29 -1.19 -29.20
CA ARG A 32 11.24 -0.41 -28.40
C ARG A 32 10.56 0.31 -27.21
N ALA A 33 9.36 0.84 -27.41
CA ALA A 33 8.59 1.47 -26.35
C ALA A 33 8.22 0.44 -25.26
N GLU A 34 7.79 -0.76 -25.63
CA GLU A 34 7.51 -1.86 -24.71
C GLU A 34 8.77 -2.29 -23.93
N ASP A 35 9.89 -2.49 -24.61
CA ASP A 35 11.16 -2.85 -23.98
C ASP A 35 11.61 -1.79 -22.96
N LEU A 36 11.45 -0.51 -23.28
CA LEU A 36 11.77 0.60 -22.37
C LEU A 36 10.84 0.63 -21.15
N LEU A 37 9.55 0.35 -21.33
CA LEU A 37 8.61 0.26 -20.21
C LEU A 37 8.95 -0.90 -19.26
N ILE A 38 9.29 -2.06 -19.81
CA ILE A 38 9.71 -3.23 -19.02
C ILE A 38 11.04 -2.94 -18.28
N ALA A 39 12.00 -2.31 -18.95
CA ALA A 39 13.27 -1.95 -18.33
C ALA A 39 13.07 -0.93 -17.19
N ARG A 40 12.21 0.08 -17.39
CA ARG A 40 11.84 1.07 -16.37
C ARG A 40 11.19 0.42 -15.16
N GLU A 41 10.29 -0.55 -15.38
CA GLU A 41 9.62 -1.27 -14.30
C GLU A 41 10.61 -2.09 -13.46
N LYS A 42 11.47 -2.88 -14.12
CA LYS A 42 12.51 -3.67 -13.43
C LYS A 42 13.44 -2.77 -12.61
N LEU A 43 13.82 -1.62 -13.16
CA LEU A 43 14.66 -0.65 -12.46
C LEU A 43 13.95 -0.11 -11.20
N MET A 44 12.67 0.25 -11.29
CA MET A 44 11.92 0.77 -10.16
C MET A 44 11.73 -0.28 -9.06
N LEU A 45 11.47 -1.55 -9.43
CA LEU A 45 11.39 -2.64 -8.45
C LEU A 45 12.73 -2.88 -7.75
N ALA A 46 13.83 -2.91 -8.51
CA ALA A 46 15.17 -3.08 -7.95
C ALA A 46 15.53 -1.92 -7.00
N ILE A 47 15.37 -0.67 -7.43
CA ILE A 47 15.63 0.51 -6.60
C ILE A 47 14.84 0.45 -5.29
N THR A 48 13.56 0.07 -5.34
CA THR A 48 12.74 -0.01 -4.13
C THR A 48 13.24 -1.06 -3.17
N HIS A 49 13.56 -2.25 -3.68
CA HIS A 49 14.14 -3.32 -2.87
C HIS A 49 15.44 -2.86 -2.21
N ASP A 50 16.33 -2.26 -2.99
CA ASP A 50 17.65 -1.81 -2.55
C ASP A 50 17.60 -0.65 -1.53
N PHE A 51 16.52 0.13 -1.51
CA PHE A 51 16.28 1.14 -0.47
C PHE A 51 15.58 0.59 0.76
N LYS A 52 14.65 -0.37 0.59
CA LYS A 52 13.85 -0.89 1.70
C LYS A 52 14.70 -1.64 2.72
N ALA A 53 15.64 -2.45 2.29
CA ALA A 53 16.50 -3.25 3.17
C ALA A 53 17.38 -2.36 4.08
N PRO A 54 18.21 -1.40 3.58
CA PRO A 54 19.05 -0.58 4.46
C PRO A 54 18.22 0.34 5.37
N LEU A 55 17.08 0.88 4.89
CA LEU A 55 16.21 1.70 5.74
C LEU A 55 15.57 0.86 6.85
N GLY A 56 15.14 -0.37 6.56
CA GLY A 56 14.66 -1.32 7.55
C GLY A 56 15.71 -1.61 8.63
N SER A 57 16.97 -1.80 8.22
CA SER A 57 18.08 -2.00 9.14
C SER A 57 18.34 -0.77 10.03
N ILE A 58 18.33 0.45 9.46
CA ILE A 58 18.48 1.69 10.23
C ILE A 58 17.36 1.80 11.27
N MET A 59 16.10 1.54 10.88
CA MET A 59 14.96 1.56 11.79
C MET A 59 15.12 0.53 12.91
N GLY A 60 15.51 -0.70 12.59
CA GLY A 60 15.72 -1.74 13.57
C GLY A 60 16.82 -1.38 14.57
N TYR A 61 17.96 -0.86 14.11
CA TYR A 61 19.02 -0.42 15.02
C TYR A 61 18.63 0.78 15.86
N THR A 62 17.89 1.75 15.30
CA THR A 62 17.38 2.89 16.10
C THR A 62 16.42 2.42 17.18
N GLU A 63 15.56 1.43 16.90
CA GLU A 63 14.65 0.83 17.86
C GLU A 63 15.41 0.11 18.99
N LEU A 64 16.42 -0.70 18.63
CA LEU A 64 17.26 -1.39 19.62
C LEU A 64 18.01 -0.42 20.52
N LEU A 65 18.62 0.62 19.94
CA LEU A 65 19.37 1.62 20.68
C LEU A 65 18.46 2.50 21.56
N SER A 66 17.25 2.83 21.10
CA SER A 66 16.28 3.60 21.88
C SER A 66 15.85 2.87 23.15
N ARG A 67 15.82 1.53 23.14
CA ARG A 67 15.52 0.71 24.32
C ARG A 67 16.72 0.58 25.29
N LEU A 68 17.95 0.74 24.79
CA LEU A 68 19.17 0.57 25.58
C LEU A 68 19.66 1.90 26.19
N THR A 69 19.24 3.06 25.65
CA THR A 69 19.70 4.36 26.13
C THR A 69 18.77 4.94 27.20
N GLU A 70 19.36 5.46 28.27
CA GLU A 70 18.69 6.25 29.29
C GLU A 70 18.83 7.76 29.06
N ASP A 71 19.74 8.18 28.16
CA ASP A 71 20.00 9.57 27.83
C ASP A 71 18.90 10.12 26.92
N GLU A 72 18.17 11.15 27.43
CA GLU A 72 17.09 11.82 26.69
C GLU A 72 17.55 12.44 25.36
N ARG A 73 18.80 12.96 25.30
CA ARG A 73 19.33 13.52 24.05
C ARG A 73 19.59 12.44 23.01
N GLN A 74 20.14 11.31 23.43
CA GLN A 74 20.35 10.18 22.52
C GLN A 74 19.01 9.64 22.03
N ARG A 75 18.01 9.51 22.91
CA ARG A 75 16.66 9.09 22.54
C ARG A 75 16.04 10.04 21.51
N PHE A 76 16.15 11.36 21.73
CA PHE A 76 15.68 12.35 20.76
C PHE A 76 16.33 12.19 19.38
N TYR A 77 17.64 11.92 19.29
CA TYR A 77 18.31 11.68 18.01
C TYR A 77 17.86 10.37 17.35
N LEU A 78 17.68 9.30 18.13
CA LEU A 78 17.21 8.03 17.64
C LEU A 78 15.77 8.11 17.10
N ASP A 79 14.88 8.82 17.80
CA ASP A 79 13.51 9.05 17.35
C ASP A 79 13.48 9.85 16.04
N ASN A 80 14.34 10.85 15.90
CA ASN A 80 14.47 11.61 14.65
C ASN A 80 15.03 10.75 13.49
N MET A 81 16.00 9.86 13.76
CA MET A 81 16.51 8.92 12.75
C MET A 81 15.44 7.93 12.32
N LYS A 82 14.68 7.39 13.27
CA LYS A 82 13.54 6.49 13.02
C LYS A 82 12.49 7.17 12.15
N SER A 83 12.04 8.36 12.56
CA SER A 83 11.05 9.16 11.81
C SER A 83 11.51 9.46 10.39
N SER A 84 12.78 9.86 10.22
CA SER A 84 13.34 10.14 8.89
C SER A 84 13.39 8.87 8.01
N SER A 85 13.73 7.72 8.59
CA SER A 85 13.78 6.45 7.87
C SER A 85 12.39 5.98 7.48
N GLU A 86 11.39 6.09 8.37
CA GLU A 86 9.98 5.80 8.09
C GLU A 86 9.45 6.69 6.97
N HIS A 87 9.81 7.98 7.00
CA HIS A 87 9.46 8.92 5.95
C HIS A 87 10.03 8.50 4.59
N LEU A 88 11.31 8.15 4.52
CA LEU A 88 11.95 7.68 3.29
C LEU A 88 11.31 6.38 2.77
N LEU A 89 11.00 5.42 3.65
CA LEU A 89 10.30 4.19 3.27
C LEU A 89 8.93 4.47 2.66
N LYS A 90 8.18 5.40 3.27
CA LYS A 90 6.89 5.84 2.73
C LYS A 90 7.04 6.45 1.34
N LEU A 91 8.03 7.32 1.15
CA LEU A 91 8.29 7.97 -0.14
C LEU A 91 8.64 6.96 -1.25
N VAL A 92 9.48 5.98 -0.93
CA VAL A 92 9.85 4.89 -1.86
C VAL A 92 8.61 4.03 -2.19
N SER A 93 7.77 3.72 -1.18
CA SER A 93 6.53 2.97 -1.39
C SER A 93 5.52 3.75 -2.25
N ASP A 94 5.33 5.04 -1.97
CA ASP A 94 4.43 5.91 -2.73
C ASP A 94 4.87 6.03 -4.21
N LEU A 95 6.19 6.11 -4.46
CA LEU A 95 6.74 6.13 -5.82
C LEU A 95 6.48 4.82 -6.57
N LEU A 96 6.63 3.68 -5.90
CA LEU A 96 6.31 2.37 -6.49
C LEU A 96 4.84 2.20 -6.82
N ASP A 97 3.97 2.54 -5.86
CA ASP A 97 2.53 2.43 -6.04
C ASP A 97 2.08 3.34 -7.20
N PHE A 98 2.60 4.56 -7.25
CA PHE A 98 2.38 5.47 -8.36
C PHE A 98 2.79 4.85 -9.69
N HIS A 99 3.99 4.26 -9.77
CA HIS A 99 4.50 3.66 -10.99
C HIS A 99 3.66 2.45 -11.45
N ARG A 100 3.24 1.59 -10.52
CA ARG A 100 2.37 0.43 -10.82
C ARG A 100 1.00 0.87 -11.33
N LEU A 101 0.43 1.92 -10.73
CA LEU A 101 -0.84 2.50 -11.15
C LEU A 101 -0.74 3.19 -12.51
N ASP A 102 0.38 3.85 -12.81
CA ASP A 102 0.62 4.55 -14.08
C ASP A 102 0.68 3.59 -15.27
N LEU A 103 1.24 2.40 -15.06
CA LEU A 103 1.32 1.35 -16.08
C LEU A 103 0.03 0.54 -16.25
N ASN A 104 -1.06 0.88 -15.57
CA ASN A 104 -2.30 0.09 -15.51
C ASN A 104 -2.07 -1.39 -15.12
N LYS A 105 -1.00 -1.67 -14.36
CA LYS A 105 -0.64 -3.01 -13.87
C LYS A 105 -1.14 -3.28 -12.45
N ALA A 106 -1.76 -2.30 -11.82
CA ALA A 106 -2.36 -2.50 -10.51
C ALA A 106 -3.67 -3.29 -10.68
N GLU A 107 -3.69 -4.49 -10.13
CA GLU A 107 -4.88 -5.33 -10.09
C GLU A 107 -5.73 -4.97 -8.86
N VAL A 108 -7.05 -5.07 -9.01
CA VAL A 108 -8.00 -4.93 -7.92
C VAL A 108 -8.23 -6.31 -7.31
N ASN A 109 -7.85 -6.48 -6.07
CA ASN A 109 -8.09 -7.70 -5.32
C ASN A 109 -9.45 -7.61 -4.59
N ARG A 110 -10.51 -8.01 -5.27
CA ARG A 110 -11.87 -7.99 -4.73
C ARG A 110 -12.06 -9.13 -3.74
N VAL A 111 -12.14 -8.81 -2.47
CA VAL A 111 -12.39 -9.75 -1.38
C VAL A 111 -13.61 -9.33 -0.56
N THR A 112 -14.18 -10.27 0.18
CA THR A 112 -15.26 -9.99 1.11
C THR A 112 -14.70 -9.40 2.40
N PHE A 113 -15.21 -8.24 2.82
CA PHE A 113 -14.81 -7.56 4.05
C PHE A 113 -15.98 -6.83 4.70
N ASN A 114 -15.78 -6.31 5.92
CA ASN A 114 -16.72 -5.45 6.62
C ASN A 114 -16.21 -3.99 6.57
N PRO A 115 -16.89 -3.07 5.86
CA PRO A 115 -16.47 -1.67 5.79
C PRO A 115 -16.46 -0.96 7.14
N SER A 116 -17.43 -1.21 8.03
CA SER A 116 -17.47 -0.60 9.34
C SER A 116 -16.21 -0.92 10.13
N GLN A 117 -15.81 -2.20 10.16
CA GLN A 117 -14.59 -2.62 10.84
C GLN A 117 -13.34 -1.95 10.23
N LEU A 118 -13.27 -1.81 8.91
CA LEU A 118 -12.18 -1.11 8.24
C LEU A 118 -12.06 0.35 8.69
N PHE A 119 -13.19 1.07 8.79
CA PHE A 119 -13.19 2.46 9.23
C PHE A 119 -12.86 2.60 10.72
N ASP A 120 -13.32 1.66 11.57
CA ASP A 120 -12.98 1.62 12.99
C ASP A 120 -11.46 1.42 13.19
N GLU A 121 -10.83 0.50 12.45
CA GLU A 121 -9.38 0.29 12.49
C GLU A 121 -8.61 1.54 12.04
N ILE A 122 -9.09 2.23 10.99
CA ILE A 122 -8.49 3.49 10.53
C ILE A 122 -8.64 4.57 11.60
N TYR A 123 -9.82 4.71 12.21
CA TYR A 123 -10.05 5.67 13.28
C TYR A 123 -9.09 5.46 14.44
N VAL A 124 -8.98 4.23 14.95
CA VAL A 124 -8.06 3.88 16.05
C VAL A 124 -6.61 4.21 15.71
N SER A 125 -6.21 4.07 14.45
CA SER A 125 -4.83 4.39 14.03
C SER A 125 -4.54 5.89 13.94
N PHE A 126 -5.54 6.73 13.65
CA PHE A 126 -5.38 8.18 13.50
C PHE A 126 -5.68 8.97 14.78
N GLU A 127 -6.48 8.45 15.69
CA GLU A 127 -6.87 9.11 16.94
C GLU A 127 -5.63 9.55 17.76
N PRO A 128 -4.59 8.73 18.00
CA PRO A 128 -3.40 9.19 18.72
C PRO A 128 -2.63 10.30 17.98
N LEU A 129 -2.61 10.26 16.65
CA LEU A 129 -1.92 11.25 15.82
C LEU A 129 -2.62 12.63 15.87
N THR A 130 -3.95 12.63 15.86
CA THR A 130 -4.75 13.85 15.98
C THR A 130 -4.71 14.40 17.39
N ALA A 131 -4.81 13.54 18.42
CA ALA A 131 -4.72 13.91 19.82
C ALA A 131 -3.35 14.54 20.15
N ALA A 132 -2.24 13.99 19.63
CA ALA A 132 -0.89 14.56 19.81
C ALA A 132 -0.76 15.98 19.24
N LYS A 133 -1.55 16.33 18.21
CA LYS A 133 -1.65 17.69 17.65
C LYS A 133 -2.72 18.56 18.31
N GLY A 134 -3.52 18.03 19.25
CA GLY A 134 -4.63 18.73 19.85
C GLY A 134 -5.81 18.97 18.90
N LEU A 135 -5.97 18.08 17.89
CA LEU A 135 -7.08 18.09 16.93
C LEU A 135 -8.17 17.11 17.37
N ALA A 136 -9.44 17.49 17.19
CA ALA A 136 -10.55 16.57 17.37
C ALA A 136 -10.71 15.71 16.11
N LEU A 137 -10.82 14.38 16.26
CA LEU A 137 -11.17 13.47 15.19
C LEU A 137 -12.55 12.90 15.41
N GLN A 138 -13.44 13.10 14.45
CA GLN A 138 -14.79 12.55 14.45
C GLN A 138 -14.91 11.49 13.37
N CYS A 139 -15.52 10.34 13.71
CA CYS A 139 -15.81 9.28 12.75
C CYS A 139 -17.30 8.94 12.80
N HIS A 140 -17.97 9.02 11.65
CA HIS A 140 -19.36 8.69 11.50
C HIS A 140 -19.56 7.70 10.36
N VAL A 141 -19.86 6.46 10.71
CA VAL A 141 -20.12 5.37 9.76
C VAL A 141 -21.58 4.95 9.90
N VAL A 142 -22.31 4.95 8.79
CA VAL A 142 -23.73 4.55 8.82
C VAL A 142 -23.88 3.05 9.11
N PRO A 143 -24.93 2.63 9.85
CA PRO A 143 -25.12 1.24 10.26
C PRO A 143 -25.22 0.26 9.10
N GLU A 144 -25.65 0.70 7.93
CA GLU A 144 -25.79 -0.10 6.72
C GLU A 144 -24.44 -0.70 6.26
N LEU A 145 -23.32 -0.02 6.59
CA LEU A 145 -21.97 -0.49 6.29
C LEU A 145 -21.47 -1.61 7.22
N ASN A 146 -22.23 -1.93 8.28
CA ASN A 146 -21.92 -3.07 9.14
C ASN A 146 -22.45 -4.37 8.54
N GLY A 147 -21.75 -4.86 7.51
CA GLY A 147 -22.14 -6.06 6.77
C GLY A 147 -20.99 -6.57 5.92
N ARG A 148 -21.26 -7.60 5.13
CA ARG A 148 -20.26 -8.18 4.22
C ARG A 148 -20.42 -7.60 2.83
N TYR A 149 -19.35 -6.99 2.34
CA TYR A 149 -19.26 -6.34 1.04
C TYR A 149 -18.08 -6.85 0.23
N ILE A 150 -18.12 -6.68 -1.08
CA ILE A 150 -17.04 -7.06 -2.01
C ILE A 150 -16.40 -5.80 -2.56
N SER A 151 -15.11 -5.61 -2.29
CA SER A 151 -14.24 -4.59 -2.88
C SER A 151 -12.78 -4.93 -2.55
N ASP A 152 -11.88 -3.97 -2.72
CA ASP A 152 -10.48 -4.08 -2.32
C ASP A 152 -10.22 -3.24 -1.05
N PRO A 153 -10.23 -3.86 0.15
CA PRO A 153 -10.07 -3.15 1.42
C PRO A 153 -8.68 -2.51 1.56
N LEU A 154 -7.65 -3.06 0.91
CA LEU A 154 -6.31 -2.50 0.96
C LEU A 154 -6.24 -1.17 0.21
N ARG A 155 -6.81 -1.12 -1.00
CA ARG A 155 -6.88 0.11 -1.80
C ARG A 155 -7.80 1.14 -1.18
N LEU A 156 -8.90 0.70 -0.59
CA LEU A 156 -9.82 1.57 0.16
C LEU A 156 -9.11 2.22 1.36
N ARG A 157 -8.40 1.42 2.16
CA ARG A 157 -7.56 1.90 3.28
C ARG A 157 -6.51 2.90 2.80
N GLN A 158 -5.85 2.63 1.68
CA GLN A 158 -4.84 3.52 1.11
C GLN A 158 -5.41 4.88 0.72
N ILE A 159 -6.60 4.92 0.11
CA ILE A 159 -7.31 6.17 -0.22
C ILE A 159 -7.59 6.96 1.06
N VAL A 160 -8.23 6.34 2.05
CA VAL A 160 -8.64 7.00 3.30
C VAL A 160 -7.43 7.50 4.08
N ASN A 161 -6.39 6.67 4.21
CA ASN A 161 -5.16 7.05 4.92
C ASN A 161 -4.46 8.24 4.27
N ASN A 162 -4.39 8.30 2.93
CA ASN A 162 -3.80 9.44 2.23
C ASN A 162 -4.59 10.74 2.48
N LEU A 163 -5.92 10.68 2.44
CA LEU A 163 -6.78 11.83 2.68
C LEU A 163 -6.73 12.29 4.14
N LEU A 164 -6.81 11.36 5.12
CA LEU A 164 -6.69 11.67 6.54
C LEU A 164 -5.30 12.21 6.91
N SER A 165 -4.24 11.62 6.36
CA SER A 165 -2.87 12.11 6.57
C SER A 165 -2.71 13.56 6.09
N ASN A 166 -3.30 13.91 4.93
CA ASN A 166 -3.34 15.28 4.44
C ASN A 166 -4.16 16.18 5.38
N ALA A 167 -5.33 15.76 5.85
CA ALA A 167 -6.14 16.53 6.80
C ALA A 167 -5.36 16.82 8.09
N VAL A 168 -4.71 15.81 8.69
CA VAL A 168 -3.84 15.98 9.88
C VAL A 168 -2.68 16.90 9.60
N LYS A 169 -2.06 16.80 8.42
CA LYS A 169 -0.92 17.61 8.02
C LYS A 169 -1.27 19.09 7.90
N PHE A 170 -2.39 19.43 7.25
CA PHE A 170 -2.76 20.79 6.90
C PHE A 170 -3.69 21.47 7.90
N THR A 171 -4.09 20.76 8.97
CA THR A 171 -4.84 21.32 10.09
C THR A 171 -3.92 21.56 11.28
N GLN A 172 -3.85 22.80 11.74
CA GLN A 172 -3.07 23.17 12.93
C GLN A 172 -3.92 23.22 14.19
N LYS A 173 -5.18 23.62 14.07
CA LYS A 173 -6.17 23.68 15.17
C LYS A 173 -7.55 23.42 14.62
N GLY A 174 -8.41 22.81 15.43
CA GLY A 174 -9.78 22.52 15.06
C GLY A 174 -10.07 21.03 14.98
N GLU A 175 -10.77 20.60 13.94
CA GLU A 175 -11.29 19.23 13.83
C GLU A 175 -11.12 18.64 12.45
N ILE A 176 -11.12 17.30 12.42
CA ILE A 176 -11.14 16.47 11.21
C ILE A 176 -12.33 15.53 11.35
N SER A 177 -13.13 15.38 10.30
CA SER A 177 -14.25 14.44 10.28
C SER A 177 -14.11 13.44 9.13
N LEU A 178 -14.34 12.16 9.45
CA LEU A 178 -14.50 11.07 8.50
C LEU A 178 -15.97 10.64 8.54
N THR A 179 -16.65 10.75 7.41
CA THR A 179 -18.04 10.29 7.26
C THR A 179 -18.10 9.25 6.16
N ALA A 180 -18.67 8.08 6.46
CA ALA A 180 -18.89 7.02 5.48
C ALA A 180 -20.40 6.74 5.39
N SER A 181 -20.97 6.88 4.20
CA SER A 181 -22.38 6.62 3.91
C SER A 181 -22.53 5.62 2.77
N TYR A 182 -23.68 4.95 2.73
CA TYR A 182 -23.98 3.94 1.73
C TYR A 182 -25.37 4.17 1.16
N ASP A 183 -25.44 4.30 -0.15
CA ASP A 183 -26.71 4.40 -0.88
C ASP A 183 -26.59 3.79 -2.27
N SER A 184 -27.62 3.04 -2.67
CA SER A 184 -27.77 2.54 -4.05
C SER A 184 -26.51 1.85 -4.62
N SER A 185 -25.87 0.97 -3.81
CA SER A 185 -24.62 0.26 -4.16
C SER A 185 -23.40 1.18 -4.32
N LYS A 186 -23.44 2.35 -3.69
CA LYS A 186 -22.33 3.30 -3.67
C LYS A 186 -21.91 3.59 -2.24
N LEU A 187 -20.63 3.48 -1.98
CA LEU A 187 -19.98 3.96 -0.77
C LEU A 187 -19.51 5.39 -1.01
N THR A 188 -19.95 6.32 -0.20
CA THR A 188 -19.48 7.70 -0.21
C THR A 188 -18.68 7.96 1.07
N ILE A 189 -17.44 8.39 0.90
CA ILE A 189 -16.52 8.72 1.98
C ILE A 189 -16.23 10.21 1.88
N ALA A 190 -16.54 10.96 2.92
CA ALA A 190 -16.20 12.38 3.02
C ALA A 190 -15.20 12.58 4.16
N ILE A 191 -14.08 13.24 3.85
CA ILE A 191 -13.07 13.63 4.83
C ILE A 191 -12.98 15.14 4.78
N ALA A 192 -13.42 15.77 5.88
CA ALA A 192 -13.39 17.23 6.01
C ALA A 192 -12.41 17.65 7.11
N ASP A 193 -11.72 18.75 6.86
CA ASP A 193 -10.78 19.38 7.78
C ASP A 193 -11.10 20.88 7.93
N THR A 194 -10.74 21.46 9.07
CA THR A 194 -10.83 22.89 9.35
C THR A 194 -9.50 23.61 9.17
N GLY A 195 -8.64 23.07 8.32
CA GLY A 195 -7.29 23.57 8.07
C GLY A 195 -7.22 24.84 7.21
N LYS A 196 -6.07 25.08 6.63
CA LYS A 196 -5.80 26.30 5.83
C LYS A 196 -6.65 26.44 4.56
N GLY A 197 -7.23 25.34 4.08
CA GLY A 197 -7.97 25.31 2.81
C GLY A 197 -7.12 25.64 1.60
N MET A 198 -7.77 25.79 0.44
CA MET A 198 -7.12 26.03 -0.86
C MET A 198 -7.89 27.07 -1.68
N ALA A 199 -7.17 27.77 -2.56
CA ALA A 199 -7.78 28.64 -3.57
C ALA A 199 -8.48 27.82 -4.64
N SER A 200 -9.48 28.41 -5.32
CA SER A 200 -10.24 27.73 -6.39
C SER A 200 -9.35 27.22 -7.51
N GLU A 201 -8.31 27.96 -7.85
CA GLU A 201 -7.37 27.66 -8.94
C GLU A 201 -6.50 26.42 -8.66
N ASP A 202 -6.32 26.10 -7.37
CA ASP A 202 -5.46 25.01 -6.91
C ASP A 202 -6.21 23.68 -6.84
N ARG A 203 -7.56 23.66 -6.82
CA ARG A 203 -8.36 22.43 -6.61
C ARG A 203 -8.13 21.36 -7.68
N GLU A 204 -7.92 21.74 -8.93
CA GLU A 204 -7.61 20.78 -9.99
C GLU A 204 -6.13 20.39 -9.98
N ARG A 205 -5.26 21.34 -9.60
CA ARG A 205 -3.82 21.17 -9.65
C ARG A 205 -3.29 20.22 -8.58
N ILE A 206 -3.98 20.10 -7.42
CA ILE A 206 -3.56 19.21 -6.32
C ILE A 206 -3.54 17.73 -6.68
N PHE A 207 -4.25 17.31 -7.73
CA PHE A 207 -4.24 15.95 -8.25
C PHE A 207 -3.15 15.69 -9.30
N GLN A 208 -2.41 16.73 -9.71
CA GLN A 208 -1.28 16.59 -10.60
C GLN A 208 -0.08 16.04 -9.85
N GLU A 209 0.69 15.22 -10.53
CA GLU A 209 1.90 14.57 -10.00
C GLU A 209 2.95 15.61 -9.59
N PHE A 210 3.62 15.34 -8.47
CA PHE A 210 4.69 16.21 -7.93
C PHE A 210 4.27 17.66 -7.65
N THR A 211 2.95 17.92 -7.59
CA THR A 211 2.44 19.26 -7.35
C THR A 211 2.38 19.55 -5.86
N ARG A 212 2.98 20.68 -5.47
CA ARG A 212 2.93 21.25 -4.12
C ARG A 212 2.43 22.69 -4.21
N LEU A 213 1.44 23.03 -3.40
CA LEU A 213 0.91 24.39 -3.38
C LEU A 213 1.90 25.38 -2.73
N SER A 214 1.90 26.60 -3.21
CA SER A 214 2.66 27.71 -2.62
C SER A 214 2.22 27.91 -1.17
N GLY A 215 3.18 27.86 -0.21
CA GLY A 215 2.87 27.90 1.23
C GLY A 215 2.91 26.54 1.94
N ALA A 216 3.19 25.45 1.22
CA ALA A 216 3.54 24.13 1.79
C ALA A 216 5.07 23.92 1.86
N GLN A 217 5.86 25.00 1.70
CA GLN A 217 7.32 24.95 1.83
C GLN A 217 7.67 24.68 3.30
N GLY A 218 8.32 23.54 3.55
CA GLY A 218 8.64 23.05 4.90
C GLY A 218 7.78 21.88 5.39
N GLU A 219 6.67 21.57 4.73
CA GLU A 219 5.87 20.38 5.04
C GLU A 219 6.34 19.17 4.21
N GLU A 220 6.51 18.03 4.85
CA GLU A 220 7.03 16.79 4.25
C GLU A 220 6.12 16.23 3.15
N GLY A 221 6.69 15.69 2.06
CA GLY A 221 6.02 14.91 1.03
C GLY A 221 6.32 15.33 -0.41
N PHE A 222 6.35 14.35 -1.34
CA PHE A 222 6.67 14.56 -2.77
C PHE A 222 5.50 15.06 -3.64
N GLY A 223 4.31 15.27 -3.09
CA GLY A 223 3.14 15.65 -3.89
C GLY A 223 2.55 14.50 -4.71
N LEU A 224 2.76 13.24 -4.27
CA LEU A 224 2.21 12.05 -4.93
C LEU A 224 0.91 11.55 -4.29
N GLY A 225 0.64 11.83 -3.02
CA GLY A 225 -0.48 11.24 -2.27
C GLY A 225 -1.85 11.44 -2.94
N LEU A 226 -2.19 12.67 -3.36
CA LEU A 226 -3.48 12.94 -4.01
C LEU A 226 -3.56 12.43 -5.45
N SER A 227 -2.46 12.40 -6.20
CA SER A 227 -2.42 11.77 -7.52
C SER A 227 -2.61 10.25 -7.43
N ILE A 228 -2.02 9.60 -6.40
CA ILE A 228 -2.27 8.19 -6.08
C ILE A 228 -3.74 7.97 -5.73
N VAL A 229 -4.33 8.81 -4.87
CA VAL A 229 -5.77 8.72 -4.54
C VAL A 229 -6.62 8.78 -5.79
N LYS A 230 -6.38 9.75 -6.70
CA LYS A 230 -7.14 9.87 -7.95
C LYS A 230 -7.01 8.62 -8.83
N LYS A 231 -5.81 8.08 -8.99
CA LYS A 231 -5.56 6.84 -9.75
C LYS A 231 -6.25 5.63 -9.10
N LEU A 232 -6.19 5.48 -7.77
CA LEU A 232 -6.85 4.40 -7.03
C LEU A 232 -8.37 4.49 -7.13
N VAL A 233 -8.94 5.68 -7.01
CA VAL A 233 -10.39 5.92 -7.17
C VAL A 233 -10.83 5.56 -8.59
N THR A 234 -10.06 5.93 -9.61
CA THR A 234 -10.32 5.53 -11.00
C THR A 234 -10.20 4.01 -11.19
N LEU A 235 -9.20 3.38 -10.61
CA LEU A 235 -9.00 1.92 -10.63
C LEU A 235 -10.18 1.17 -10.00
N LEU A 236 -10.78 1.73 -8.94
CA LEU A 236 -11.97 1.20 -8.27
C LEU A 236 -13.29 1.67 -8.92
N GLU A 237 -13.25 2.24 -10.12
CA GLU A 237 -14.41 2.70 -10.89
C GLU A 237 -15.25 3.77 -10.17
N GLY A 238 -14.59 4.61 -9.36
CA GLY A 238 -15.20 5.66 -8.56
C GLY A 238 -14.94 7.07 -9.05
N THR A 239 -15.34 8.03 -8.22
CA THR A 239 -15.12 9.48 -8.45
C THR A 239 -14.61 10.14 -7.18
N ILE A 240 -13.81 11.20 -7.34
CA ILE A 240 -13.36 12.05 -6.24
C ILE A 240 -13.68 13.52 -6.57
N ASP A 241 -14.22 14.22 -5.59
CA ASP A 241 -14.47 15.66 -5.62
C ASP A 241 -13.81 16.36 -4.43
N VAL A 242 -13.54 17.67 -4.59
CA VAL A 242 -12.96 18.50 -3.54
C VAL A 242 -13.66 19.85 -3.44
N GLN A 243 -14.13 20.15 -2.25
CA GLN A 243 -14.63 21.44 -1.87
C GLN A 243 -13.67 22.06 -0.87
N SER A 244 -13.17 23.25 -1.16
CA SER A 244 -12.23 23.93 -0.28
C SER A 244 -12.38 25.45 -0.40
N THR A 245 -12.15 26.12 0.71
CA THR A 245 -12.11 27.57 0.78
C THR A 245 -10.92 27.99 1.63
N LEU A 246 -10.12 28.91 1.13
CA LEU A 246 -8.94 29.40 1.84
C LEU A 246 -9.32 29.93 3.22
N GLY A 247 -8.64 29.44 4.27
CA GLY A 247 -8.88 29.78 5.68
C GLY A 247 -10.08 29.08 6.33
N LYS A 248 -10.82 28.21 5.60
CA LYS A 248 -12.00 27.50 6.15
C LYS A 248 -11.84 25.98 6.18
N GLY A 249 -10.83 25.45 5.48
CA GLY A 249 -10.57 24.03 5.37
C GLY A 249 -10.97 23.42 4.03
N SER A 250 -10.93 22.09 3.99
CA SER A 250 -11.23 21.30 2.78
C SER A 250 -12.13 20.12 3.10
N CYS A 251 -12.90 19.68 2.13
CA CYS A 251 -13.67 18.44 2.17
C CYS A 251 -13.41 17.66 0.89
N PHE A 252 -12.86 16.47 1.04
CA PHE A 252 -12.66 15.51 -0.04
C PHE A 252 -13.76 14.46 0.01
N THR A 253 -14.47 14.27 -1.09
CA THR A 253 -15.57 13.30 -1.20
C THR A 253 -15.20 12.26 -2.25
N VAL A 254 -15.11 11.01 -1.84
CA VAL A 254 -14.84 9.85 -2.70
C VAL A 254 -16.09 9.00 -2.79
N THR A 255 -16.52 8.66 -4.00
CA THR A 255 -17.65 7.75 -4.23
C THR A 255 -17.17 6.53 -5.00
N LEU A 256 -17.42 5.34 -4.47
CA LEU A 256 -16.97 4.05 -5.00
C LEU A 256 -18.16 3.09 -5.13
N PRO A 257 -18.19 2.21 -6.16
CA PRO A 257 -19.13 1.11 -6.19
C PRO A 257 -18.80 0.13 -5.06
N LEU A 258 -19.84 -0.32 -4.35
CA LEU A 258 -19.71 -1.28 -3.26
C LEU A 258 -20.90 -2.22 -3.25
N TYR A 259 -20.68 -3.52 -3.38
CA TYR A 259 -21.72 -4.52 -3.53
C TYR A 259 -21.82 -5.39 -2.28
N PRO A 260 -23.02 -5.52 -1.67
CA PRO A 260 -23.21 -6.39 -0.52
C PRO A 260 -23.16 -7.85 -0.95
N VAL A 261 -22.57 -8.69 -0.12
CA VAL A 261 -22.60 -10.14 -0.30
C VAL A 261 -24.02 -10.64 0.04
N GLY A 262 -24.73 -11.20 -0.95
CA GLY A 262 -26.06 -11.77 -0.74
C GLY A 262 -27.24 -11.01 -1.35
N LYS A 263 -26.99 -9.92 -2.12
CA LYS A 263 -27.99 -9.38 -3.05
C LYS A 263 -27.56 -9.62 -4.49
N SER A 264 -27.92 -10.82 -4.97
CA SER A 264 -28.19 -11.22 -6.34
C SER A 264 -27.11 -11.01 -7.42
N LEU A 265 -26.63 -12.11 -7.93
CA LEU A 265 -26.91 -12.50 -9.32
C LEU A 265 -27.61 -13.86 -9.24
N ALA A 266 -28.86 -13.84 -8.84
CA ALA A 266 -29.75 -14.98 -8.99
C ALA A 266 -30.47 -14.82 -10.31
N GLU A 267 -29.84 -15.29 -11.39
CA GLU A 267 -30.48 -15.87 -12.55
C GLU A 267 -29.39 -16.59 -13.34
N SER A 268 -29.07 -17.81 -12.91
CA SER A 268 -28.89 -19.01 -13.69
C SER A 268 -28.24 -20.10 -12.84
N GLU A 269 -29.09 -21.16 -12.69
CA GLU A 269 -28.72 -22.54 -12.39
C GLU A 269 -28.45 -22.92 -10.92
N SER A 270 -29.53 -23.44 -10.33
CA SER A 270 -29.53 -24.48 -9.29
C SER A 270 -29.26 -25.87 -9.98
N PRO A 271 -29.08 -27.01 -9.28
CA PRO A 271 -29.31 -27.28 -7.85
C PRO A 271 -28.30 -28.24 -7.17
N GLU A 272 -28.56 -28.44 -5.87
CA GLU A 272 -28.27 -29.63 -5.03
C GLU A 272 -26.81 -29.87 -4.65
N SER A 273 -26.40 -29.96 -3.41
CA SER A 273 -26.91 -30.87 -2.35
C SER A 273 -26.15 -30.63 -1.02
N GLU A 274 -26.90 -30.83 0.02
CA GLU A 274 -26.57 -31.49 1.29
C GLU A 274 -25.78 -30.72 2.39
N SER A 275 -26.59 -30.45 3.38
CA SER A 275 -26.39 -30.41 4.83
C SER A 275 -25.18 -31.14 5.39
N SER A 276 -24.38 -30.44 6.20
CA SER A 276 -23.95 -31.01 7.48
C SER A 276 -23.75 -29.92 8.50
N GLU A 277 -24.62 -29.91 9.48
CA GLU A 277 -24.46 -29.32 10.78
C GLU A 277 -23.12 -29.77 11.36
N ASN A 278 -22.33 -28.86 11.88
CA ASN A 278 -21.45 -29.18 13.00
C ASN A 278 -21.28 -27.98 13.91
N GLU A 279 -21.76 -28.25 15.09
CA GLU A 279 -21.78 -27.45 16.27
C GLU A 279 -20.43 -26.82 16.64
N SER A 280 -20.52 -25.59 17.10
CA SER A 280 -19.48 -24.90 17.86
C SER A 280 -19.36 -25.54 19.27
N PRO A 281 -18.14 -25.79 19.74
CA PRO A 281 -17.91 -25.93 21.16
C PRO A 281 -16.83 -24.95 21.64
N TYR A 282 -17.23 -23.73 21.96
CA TYR A 282 -16.43 -22.89 22.86
C TYR A 282 -17.22 -22.63 24.14
N ALA A 283 -17.11 -23.61 25.05
CA ALA A 283 -17.33 -23.38 26.48
C ALA A 283 -15.97 -22.97 27.11
N PRO A 284 -15.97 -22.02 28.06
CA PRO A 284 -14.72 -21.60 28.70
C PRO A 284 -14.18 -22.70 29.59
N LYS A 285 -13.06 -23.30 29.22
CA LYS A 285 -12.31 -24.17 30.10
C LYS A 285 -11.49 -23.34 31.08
N GLN A 286 -11.75 -23.67 32.34
CA GLN A 286 -11.05 -23.22 33.55
C GLN A 286 -9.53 -23.24 33.38
N SER A 287 -8.90 -22.22 33.99
CA SER A 287 -7.50 -22.06 34.28
C SER A 287 -6.81 -23.40 34.59
N ALA A 288 -6.04 -23.88 33.60
CA ALA A 288 -5.04 -24.92 33.84
C ALA A 288 -3.69 -24.21 33.92
N ALA A 289 -2.90 -24.63 34.93
CA ALA A 289 -1.56 -24.14 35.20
C ALA A 289 -0.71 -24.04 33.92
N ILE A 290 -0.05 -22.88 33.75
CA ILE A 290 0.88 -22.61 32.65
C ILE A 290 1.96 -23.70 32.69
N PRO A 291 2.09 -24.56 31.66
CA PRO A 291 3.22 -25.47 31.57
C PRO A 291 4.52 -24.67 31.48
N PRO A 292 5.66 -25.23 31.96
CA PRO A 292 6.95 -24.53 31.88
C PRO A 292 7.19 -24.11 30.43
N MET A 293 7.50 -22.83 30.22
CA MET A 293 7.77 -22.28 28.89
C MET A 293 8.83 -23.13 28.19
N LYS A 294 8.42 -23.83 27.13
CA LYS A 294 9.35 -24.57 26.28
C LYS A 294 10.24 -23.52 25.61
N VAL A 295 11.54 -23.63 25.82
CA VAL A 295 12.51 -22.77 25.13
C VAL A 295 12.40 -23.05 23.63
N ILE A 296 11.91 -22.08 22.89
CA ILE A 296 11.77 -22.17 21.41
C ILE A 296 13.16 -22.00 20.80
N ARG A 297 13.61 -22.96 20.01
CA ARG A 297 14.87 -22.91 19.28
C ARG A 297 14.60 -22.44 17.84
N VAL A 298 15.19 -21.30 17.49
CA VAL A 298 15.00 -20.67 16.17
C VAL A 298 16.28 -20.81 15.36
N LEU A 299 16.14 -21.18 14.08
CA LEU A 299 17.20 -21.16 13.09
C LEU A 299 16.91 -20.04 12.09
N LEU A 300 17.88 -19.13 11.90
CA LEU A 300 17.80 -17.99 11.01
C LEU A 300 18.74 -18.20 9.83
N ILE A 301 18.26 -17.93 8.61
CA ILE A 301 19.12 -17.85 7.45
C ILE A 301 18.79 -16.60 6.61
N ASP A 302 19.81 -15.82 6.29
CA ASP A 302 19.72 -14.60 5.51
C ASP A 302 21.13 -14.31 4.95
N ASP A 303 21.26 -13.98 3.68
CA ASP A 303 22.52 -13.61 3.04
C ASP A 303 22.96 -12.17 3.38
N ASP A 304 22.03 -11.32 3.85
CA ASP A 304 22.37 -10.03 4.44
C ASP A 304 22.71 -10.18 5.94
N LYS A 305 24.02 -10.14 6.23
CA LYS A 305 24.55 -10.22 7.59
C LYS A 305 23.98 -9.15 8.53
N ILE A 306 23.60 -7.99 8.02
CA ILE A 306 23.03 -6.89 8.82
C ILE A 306 21.61 -7.27 9.25
N GLN A 307 20.79 -7.77 8.34
CA GLN A 307 19.44 -8.27 8.60
C GLN A 307 19.48 -9.45 9.56
N LEU A 308 20.39 -10.40 9.35
CA LEU A 308 20.58 -11.58 10.19
C LEU A 308 20.86 -11.19 11.65
N ASN A 309 21.83 -10.30 11.85
CA ASN A 309 22.21 -9.83 13.19
C ASN A 309 21.07 -9.03 13.86
N LEU A 310 20.37 -8.21 13.11
CA LEU A 310 19.24 -7.42 13.59
C LEU A 310 18.10 -8.35 14.07
N THR A 311 17.70 -9.31 13.24
CA THR A 311 16.66 -10.27 13.57
C THR A 311 17.01 -11.11 14.79
N ALA A 312 18.27 -11.58 14.88
CA ALA A 312 18.76 -12.30 16.06
C ALA A 312 18.72 -11.45 17.32
N ALA A 313 19.13 -10.17 17.24
CA ALA A 313 19.07 -9.24 18.38
C ALA A 313 17.63 -8.96 18.84
N MET A 314 16.69 -8.81 17.91
CA MET A 314 15.27 -8.65 18.23
C MET A 314 14.68 -9.88 18.91
N LEU A 315 14.98 -11.08 18.43
CA LEU A 315 14.55 -12.33 19.05
C LEU A 315 15.13 -12.48 20.48
N LYS A 316 16.41 -12.14 20.64
CA LYS A 316 17.07 -12.20 21.95
C LYS A 316 16.45 -11.27 22.98
N GLN A 317 15.96 -10.10 22.58
CA GLN A 317 15.21 -9.19 23.46
C GLN A 317 13.92 -9.82 24.02
N HIS A 318 13.32 -10.75 23.27
CA HIS A 318 12.14 -11.50 23.70
C HIS A 318 12.49 -12.83 24.39
N GLY A 319 13.77 -13.04 24.76
CA GLY A 319 14.23 -14.25 25.43
C GLY A 319 14.33 -15.46 24.51
N ILE A 320 14.40 -15.26 23.18
CA ILE A 320 14.52 -16.31 22.18
C ILE A 320 15.95 -16.28 21.61
N ASP A 321 16.70 -17.35 21.84
CA ASP A 321 18.01 -17.50 21.21
C ASP A 321 17.87 -18.12 19.82
N ALA A 322 18.47 -17.46 18.81
CA ALA A 322 18.48 -17.92 17.43
C ALA A 322 19.89 -18.32 16.98
N VAL A 323 19.98 -19.40 16.22
CA VAL A 323 21.21 -19.81 15.52
C VAL A 323 21.16 -19.19 14.13
N CYS A 324 22.21 -18.44 13.77
CA CYS A 324 22.30 -17.67 12.53
C CYS A 324 23.15 -18.42 11.50
N CYS A 325 22.67 -18.45 10.26
CA CYS A 325 23.37 -19.02 9.11
C CYS A 325 23.39 -17.97 7.98
N GLU A 326 24.55 -17.73 7.38
CA GLU A 326 24.73 -16.83 6.22
C GLU A 326 24.67 -17.61 4.89
N GLN A 327 24.83 -18.93 4.95
CA GLN A 327 24.92 -19.79 3.77
C GLN A 327 24.12 -21.08 3.94
N LEU A 328 23.69 -21.65 2.83
CA LEU A 328 22.87 -22.87 2.82
C LEU A 328 23.60 -24.09 3.42
N GLU A 329 24.91 -24.19 3.23
CA GLU A 329 25.73 -25.26 3.81
C GLU A 329 25.70 -25.25 5.33
N GLN A 330 25.79 -24.07 5.94
CA GLN A 330 25.68 -23.88 7.39
C GLN A 330 24.30 -24.29 7.90
N LEU A 331 23.24 -23.90 7.17
CA LEU A 331 21.85 -24.27 7.49
C LEU A 331 21.70 -25.80 7.51
N ILE A 332 22.18 -26.49 6.48
CA ILE A 332 22.09 -27.95 6.37
C ILE A 332 22.88 -28.64 7.51
N GLU A 333 24.04 -28.13 7.85
CA GLU A 333 24.84 -28.65 8.96
C GLU A 333 24.12 -28.49 10.31
N GLN A 334 23.51 -27.33 10.58
CA GLN A 334 22.74 -27.07 11.79
C GLN A 334 21.50 -27.96 11.88
N LEU A 335 20.77 -28.15 10.79
CA LEU A 335 19.60 -29.03 10.73
C LEU A 335 19.95 -30.51 10.93
N ARG A 336 21.16 -30.94 10.57
CA ARG A 336 21.64 -32.30 10.83
C ARG A 336 22.10 -32.52 12.28
N SER A 337 22.62 -31.47 12.90
CA SER A 337 23.24 -31.58 14.25
C SER A 337 22.27 -31.23 15.39
N SER A 338 21.18 -30.53 15.11
CA SER A 338 20.28 -30.02 16.14
C SER A 338 18.82 -29.98 15.64
N VAL A 339 17.89 -30.02 16.62
CA VAL A 339 16.45 -29.87 16.35
C VAL A 339 16.06 -28.42 16.64
N PHE A 340 15.33 -27.81 15.70
CA PHE A 340 14.78 -26.46 15.82
C PHE A 340 13.26 -26.52 15.76
N ASP A 341 12.60 -25.59 16.44
CA ASP A 341 11.13 -25.47 16.45
C ASP A 341 10.65 -24.54 15.31
N VAL A 342 11.48 -23.57 14.91
CA VAL A 342 11.15 -22.56 13.86
C VAL A 342 12.36 -22.32 12.97
N LEU A 343 12.11 -22.24 11.66
CA LEU A 343 13.06 -21.76 10.66
C LEU A 343 12.54 -20.44 10.10
N LEU A 344 13.36 -19.39 10.17
CA LEU A 344 13.12 -18.10 9.54
C LEU A 344 14.11 -17.93 8.39
N THR A 345 13.59 -17.68 7.19
CA THR A 345 14.38 -17.54 5.97
C THR A 345 13.95 -16.33 5.19
N ASP A 346 14.91 -15.64 4.56
CA ASP A 346 14.56 -14.71 3.49
C ASP A 346 14.06 -15.49 2.26
N ILE A 347 13.11 -14.87 1.54
CA ILE A 347 12.46 -15.47 0.36
C ILE A 347 13.35 -15.31 -0.90
N GLN A 348 14.25 -14.34 -0.91
CA GLN A 348 15.07 -13.97 -2.08
C GLN A 348 16.57 -14.24 -1.86
N MET A 349 16.93 -15.45 -1.50
CA MET A 349 18.34 -15.83 -1.39
C MET A 349 18.92 -16.25 -2.75
N PRO A 350 20.03 -15.65 -3.21
CA PRO A 350 20.64 -15.96 -4.52
C PRO A 350 21.07 -17.41 -4.71
N ALA A 351 21.23 -18.15 -3.63
CA ALA A 351 21.74 -19.53 -3.63
C ALA A 351 20.65 -20.61 -3.60
N ILE A 352 19.37 -20.26 -3.62
CA ILE A 352 18.23 -21.21 -3.50
C ILE A 352 17.39 -21.24 -4.79
N HIS A 353 18.02 -21.08 -5.95
CA HIS A 353 17.34 -21.28 -7.26
C HIS A 353 17.70 -22.63 -7.86
#